data_04b2b6dbd797ac51caa657de6d4e47af
#
_entry.id   04b2b6dbd797ac51caa657de6d4e47af
#
_cell.length_a   1.000
_cell.length_b   1.000
_cell.length_c   1.000
_cell.angle_alpha   90.00
_cell.angle_beta   90.00
_cell.angle_gamma   90.00
#
_symmetry.space_group_name_H-M   'P 1'
#
loop_
_entity.id
_entity.type
_entity.pdbx_description
1 polymer ?
#
loop_
_entity_poly.entity_id
_entity_poly.type
_entity_poly.pdbx_seq_one_letter_code
_entity_poly.pdbx_strand_id
1 'polypeptide(L)' 'MSRYVLQHHHAPDECGVVFTSFKGHRSPLRHQMTLTSCRSGGHEVWWTVDAASVQEALRLLPRYVAERTTVTRVSQVEIP' A
#
# COMPACT_ATOMS: atom_id res chain seq x y z
N MET A 1 5.36 -15.77 8.61
CA MET A 1 4.71 -14.74 7.80
C MET A 1 5.51 -14.49 6.54
N SER A 2 4.83 -14.10 5.49
CA SER A 2 5.48 -13.76 4.23
C SER A 2 5.56 -12.24 4.08
N ARG A 3 6.47 -11.79 3.25
CA ARG A 3 6.60 -10.37 2.92
C ARG A 3 5.91 -10.09 1.59
N TYR A 4 5.19 -8.98 1.55
CA TYR A 4 4.46 -8.55 0.37
C TYR A 4 4.77 -7.09 0.05
N VAL A 5 4.81 -6.79 -1.25
CA VAL A 5 4.77 -5.41 -1.73
C VAL A 5 3.34 -5.12 -2.17
N LEU A 6 2.79 -4.04 -1.64
CA LEU A 6 1.48 -3.53 -2.02
C LEU A 6 1.72 -2.34 -2.94
N GLN A 7 1.20 -2.41 -4.16
CA GLN A 7 1.32 -1.33 -5.13
C GLN A 7 -0.08 -0.82 -5.46
N HIS A 8 -0.34 0.42 -5.11
CA HIS A 8 -1.61 1.09 -5.32
C HIS A 8 -1.48 2.14 -6.40
N HIS A 9 -2.49 2.25 -7.25
CA HIS A 9 -2.57 3.28 -8.28
C HIS A 9 -3.93 3.98 -8.19
N HIS A 10 -3.92 5.31 -8.33
CA HIS A 10 -5.14 6.12 -8.31
C HIS A 10 -5.04 7.24 -9.33
N ALA A 11 -6.19 7.83 -9.68
CA ALA A 11 -6.25 8.97 -10.58
C ALA A 11 -5.75 10.25 -9.88
N PRO A 12 -5.27 11.26 -10.65
CA PRO A 12 -4.74 12.50 -10.05
C PRO A 12 -5.69 13.22 -9.11
N ASP A 13 -6.99 13.15 -9.35
CA ASP A 13 -8.01 13.80 -8.52
C ASP A 13 -8.39 12.98 -7.28
N GLU A 14 -7.81 11.79 -7.11
CA GLU A 14 -8.12 10.90 -6.00
C GLU A 14 -7.10 10.94 -4.86
N CYS A 15 -6.01 11.69 -4.99
CA CYS A 15 -4.96 11.72 -3.97
C CYS A 15 -5.50 12.00 -2.57
N GLY A 16 -6.33 13.02 -2.43
CA GLY A 16 -6.91 13.38 -1.15
C GLY A 16 -7.79 12.29 -0.57
N VAL A 17 -8.62 11.66 -1.40
CA VAL A 17 -9.50 10.57 -0.98
C VAL A 17 -8.70 9.37 -0.50
N VAL A 18 -7.65 9.00 -1.24
CA VAL A 18 -6.80 7.85 -0.91
C VAL A 18 -6.21 8.01 0.50
N PHE A 19 -5.54 9.12 0.77
CA PHE A 19 -4.89 9.30 2.07
C PHE A 19 -5.90 9.55 3.19
N THR A 20 -7.00 10.25 2.90
CA THR A 20 -8.05 10.51 3.90
C THR A 20 -8.79 9.22 4.28
N SER A 21 -8.88 8.25 3.38
CA SER A 21 -9.58 6.98 3.64
C SER A 21 -8.95 6.18 4.80
N PHE A 22 -7.70 6.46 5.14
CA PHE A 22 -7.04 5.82 6.29
C PHE A 22 -7.59 6.30 7.63
N LYS A 23 -8.25 7.47 7.67
CA LYS A 23 -8.84 7.98 8.91
C LYS A 23 -9.95 7.02 9.37
N GLY A 24 -9.87 6.60 10.63
CA GLY A 24 -10.80 5.64 11.19
C GLY A 24 -10.50 4.18 10.84
N HIS A 25 -9.61 3.92 9.92
CA HIS A 25 -9.18 2.56 9.60
C HIS A 25 -8.07 2.13 10.56
N ARG A 26 -8.30 1.03 11.27
CA ARG A 26 -7.31 0.52 12.22
C ARG A 26 -6.21 -0.23 11.45
N SER A 27 -5.03 0.39 11.36
CA SER A 27 -3.91 -0.20 10.63
C SER A 27 -2.59 0.30 11.18
N PRO A 28 -1.56 -0.57 11.29
CA PRO A 28 -0.22 -0.14 11.67
C PRO A 28 0.46 0.73 10.62
N LEU A 29 -0.09 0.82 9.41
CA LEU A 29 0.45 1.68 8.35
C LEU A 29 0.17 3.15 8.60
N ARG A 30 -0.81 3.48 9.45
CA ARG A 30 -1.11 4.87 9.77
C ARG A 30 0.06 5.51 10.52
N HIS A 31 0.34 6.77 10.18
CA HIS A 31 1.41 7.56 10.78
C HIS A 31 2.82 7.06 10.46
N GLN A 32 2.93 6.12 9.52
CA GLN A 32 4.23 5.69 9.01
C GLN A 32 4.53 6.40 7.69
N MET A 33 5.82 6.60 7.44
CA MET A 33 6.26 7.13 6.16
C MET A 33 6.04 6.06 5.09
N THR A 34 5.59 6.48 3.91
CA THR A 34 5.42 5.57 2.79
C THR A 34 5.93 6.21 1.50
N LEU A 35 6.23 5.36 0.52
CA LEU A 35 6.71 5.83 -0.77
C LEU A 35 5.52 6.10 -1.68
N THR A 36 5.52 7.27 -2.30
CA THR A 36 4.50 7.64 -3.28
C THR A 36 5.11 8.46 -4.39
N SER A 37 4.56 8.32 -5.59
CA SER A 37 4.96 9.11 -6.75
C SER A 37 4.00 10.24 -7.08
N CYS A 38 3.04 10.54 -6.20
CA CYS A 38 2.04 11.58 -6.47
C CYS A 38 2.68 12.94 -6.80
N ARG A 39 3.73 13.33 -6.06
CA ARG A 39 4.43 14.59 -6.29
C ARG A 39 5.21 14.61 -7.60
N SER A 40 5.51 13.44 -8.14
CA SER A 40 6.22 13.29 -9.42
C SER A 40 5.26 13.03 -10.57
N GLY A 41 3.95 13.06 -10.33
CA GLY A 41 2.93 12.86 -11.34
C GLY A 41 2.54 11.41 -11.60
N GLY A 42 3.09 10.45 -10.83
CA GLY A 42 2.86 9.02 -11.06
C GLY A 42 1.62 8.46 -10.38
N HIS A 43 1.19 9.05 -9.27
CA HIS A 43 -0.01 8.65 -8.53
C HIS A 43 -0.03 7.19 -8.11
N GLU A 44 1.12 6.68 -7.69
CA GLU A 44 1.26 5.34 -7.13
C GLU A 44 1.76 5.42 -5.69
N VAL A 45 1.40 4.40 -4.89
CA VAL A 45 1.86 4.28 -3.51
C VAL A 45 2.35 2.86 -3.30
N TRP A 46 3.45 2.70 -2.58
CA TRP A 46 4.05 1.40 -2.29
C TRP A 46 4.22 1.19 -0.80
N TRP A 47 3.82 0.01 -0.34
CA TRP A 47 4.08 -0.44 1.02
C TRP A 47 4.75 -1.80 0.96
N THR A 48 5.65 -2.07 1.91
CA THR A 48 6.20 -3.39 2.15
C THR A 48 5.68 -3.85 3.51
N VAL A 49 5.00 -4.99 3.54
CA VAL A 49 4.35 -5.48 4.76
C VAL A 49 4.63 -6.97 4.96
N ASP A 50 4.58 -7.41 6.21
CA ASP A 50 4.59 -8.82 6.55
C ASP A 50 3.17 -9.24 6.93
N ALA A 51 2.70 -10.35 6.37
CA ALA A 51 1.35 -10.84 6.61
C ALA A 51 1.31 -12.35 6.39
N ALA A 52 0.29 -13.00 6.92
CA ALA A 52 0.12 -14.44 6.78
C ALA A 52 -0.42 -14.82 5.39
N SER A 53 -1.12 -13.90 4.71
CA SER A 53 -1.73 -14.16 3.41
C SER A 53 -1.91 -12.86 2.64
N VAL A 54 -2.24 -12.99 1.35
CA VAL A 54 -2.60 -11.86 0.49
C VAL A 54 -3.79 -11.10 1.09
N GLN A 55 -4.80 -11.82 1.57
CA GLN A 55 -5.99 -11.20 2.15
C GLN A 55 -5.66 -10.40 3.40
N GLU A 56 -4.80 -10.92 4.27
CA GLU A 56 -4.37 -10.19 5.45
C GLU A 56 -3.53 -8.97 5.11
N ALA A 57 -2.68 -9.05 4.09
CA ALA A 57 -1.94 -7.90 3.61
C ALA A 57 -2.88 -6.79 3.14
N LEU A 58 -3.90 -7.14 2.36
CA LEU A 58 -4.88 -6.18 1.86
C LEU A 58 -5.73 -5.56 2.97
N ARG A 59 -5.99 -6.29 4.07
CA ARG A 59 -6.74 -5.74 5.21
C ARG A 59 -6.02 -4.61 5.93
N LEU A 60 -4.72 -4.45 5.72
CA LEU A 60 -3.99 -3.32 6.26
C LEU A 60 -4.37 -2.00 5.58
N LEU A 61 -5.00 -2.09 4.41
CA LEU A 61 -5.44 -0.94 3.63
C LEU A 61 -6.94 -0.73 3.78
N PRO A 62 -7.41 0.53 3.79
CA PRO A 62 -8.85 0.79 3.66
C PRO A 62 -9.39 0.16 2.39
N ARG A 63 -10.65 -0.24 2.39
CA ARG A 63 -11.26 -0.93 1.25
C ARG A 63 -11.10 -0.17 -0.07
N TYR A 64 -11.29 1.13 -0.04
CA TYR A 64 -11.12 1.99 -1.22
C TYR A 64 -9.73 1.82 -1.83
N VAL A 65 -8.70 1.80 -0.98
CA VAL A 65 -7.31 1.65 -1.41
C VAL A 65 -7.03 0.22 -1.84
N ALA A 66 -7.49 -0.76 -1.07
CA ALA A 66 -7.26 -2.19 -1.34
C ALA A 66 -7.83 -2.61 -2.70
N GLU A 67 -8.97 -2.07 -3.09
CA GLU A 67 -9.60 -2.39 -4.38
C GLU A 67 -8.77 -1.93 -5.58
N ARG A 68 -7.82 -1.01 -5.35
CA ARG A 68 -6.95 -0.44 -6.38
C ARG A 68 -5.49 -0.81 -6.17
N THR A 69 -5.26 -1.93 -5.49
CA THR A 69 -3.91 -2.35 -5.07
C THR A 69 -3.60 -3.75 -5.57
N THR A 70 -2.42 -3.91 -6.15
CA THR A 70 -1.85 -5.22 -6.47
C THR A 70 -0.96 -5.67 -5.32
N VAL A 71 -0.98 -6.99 -5.04
CA VAL A 71 -0.18 -7.59 -3.97
C VAL A 71 0.80 -8.56 -4.62
N THR A 72 2.09 -8.39 -4.31
CA THR A 72 3.14 -9.27 -4.81
C THR A 72 3.92 -9.84 -3.62
N ARG A 73 3.97 -11.15 -3.52
CA ARG A 73 4.83 -11.81 -2.53
C ARG A 73 6.28 -11.66 -2.97
N VAL A 74 7.13 -11.26 -2.04
CA VAL A 74 8.54 -10.98 -2.33
C VAL A 74 9.45 -11.66 -1.32
N SER A 75 10.70 -11.81 -1.71
CA SER A 75 11.77 -12.23 -0.80
C SER A 75 13.01 -11.39 -1.08
N GLN A 76 13.91 -11.32 -0.11
CA GLN A 76 15.15 -10.59 -0.28
C GLN A 76 16.20 -11.51 -0.89
N VAL A 77 16.99 -10.96 -1.79
CA VAL A 77 18.16 -11.64 -2.34
C VAL A 77 19.35 -10.66 -2.31
N GLU A 78 20.51 -11.20 -2.11
CA GLU A 78 21.73 -10.39 -2.17
C GLU A 78 22.17 -10.26 -3.63
N ILE A 79 22.39 -9.03 -4.06
CA ILE A 79 22.87 -8.78 -5.42
C ILE A 79 24.37 -9.04 -5.46
N PRO A 80 24.84 -9.95 -6.34
CA PRO A 80 26.25 -10.26 -6.47
C PRO A 80 27.06 -9.11 -7.05
#